data_c10a6ced394c06287d88bc93ffcbdddf
#
_entry.id   c10a6ced394c06287d88bc93ffcbdddf
#
_cell.length_a   1.000
_cell.length_b   1.000
_cell.length_c   1.000
_cell.angle_alpha   90.00
_cell.angle_beta   90.00
_cell.angle_gamma   90.00
#
_symmetry.space_group_name_H-M   'P 1'
#
loop_
_entity.id
_entity.type
_entity.pdbx_description
1 polymer ?
#
loop_
_entity_poly.entity_id
_entity_poly.type
_entity_poly.pdbx_seq_one_letter_code
_entity_poly.pdbx_strand_id
1 'polypeptide(L)'
;MAIVVGADLKGTRLKDVVKNFLVEEGFEVIDVTKDGQDFVDVTLAVASEVNKDEQNLGIVIDAYGAGPFMVATKIKGMVAAE
;
A
#
# COMPACT_ATOMS: atom_id res chain seq x y z
N MET A 1 5.53 -7.64 -12.51
CA MET A 1 4.59 -6.75 -11.78
C MET A 1 4.66 -7.06 -10.29
N ALA A 2 4.79 -6.04 -9.48
CA ALA A 2 4.73 -6.20 -8.04
C ALA A 2 3.59 -5.36 -7.48
N ILE A 3 3.03 -5.80 -6.37
CA ILE A 3 2.05 -5.03 -5.61
C ILE A 3 2.77 -4.50 -4.37
N VAL A 4 2.87 -3.19 -4.29
CA VAL A 4 3.54 -2.51 -3.19
C VAL A 4 2.50 -2.13 -2.15
N VAL A 5 2.70 -2.54 -0.92
CA VAL A 5 1.76 -2.25 0.16
C VAL A 5 2.43 -1.42 1.25
N GLY A 6 1.66 -0.54 1.83
CA GLY A 6 2.09 0.24 2.98
C GLY A 6 0.90 0.65 3.82
N ALA A 7 1.11 0.87 5.11
CA ALA A 7 0.07 1.26 6.03
C ALA A 7 0.63 2.16 7.12
N ASP A 8 -0.23 3.02 7.67
CA ASP A 8 0.08 3.70 8.90
C ASP A 8 -0.02 2.71 10.07
N LEU A 9 0.34 3.18 11.27
CA LEU A 9 0.36 2.31 12.45
C LEU A 9 -0.99 1.62 12.69
N LYS A 10 -2.09 2.34 12.50
CA LYS A 10 -3.43 1.80 12.76
C LYS A 10 -3.92 0.89 11.65
N GLY A 11 -3.39 1.02 10.46
CA GLY A 11 -3.76 0.19 9.31
C GLY A 11 -2.98 -1.11 9.18
N THR A 12 -2.01 -1.35 10.06
CA THR A 12 -1.10 -2.48 9.94
C THR A 12 -1.80 -3.84 9.92
N ARG A 13 -2.82 -4.01 10.76
CA ARG A 13 -3.55 -5.28 10.82
C ARG A 13 -4.26 -5.58 9.49
N LEU A 14 -4.95 -4.59 8.93
CA LEU A 14 -5.61 -4.77 7.65
C LEU A 14 -4.59 -4.97 6.54
N LYS A 15 -3.48 -4.25 6.57
CA LYS A 15 -2.40 -4.41 5.61
C LYS A 15 -1.87 -5.84 5.63
N ASP A 16 -1.67 -6.43 6.81
CA ASP A 16 -1.19 -7.79 6.90
C ASP A 16 -2.18 -8.80 6.32
N VAL A 17 -3.46 -8.60 6.53
CA VAL A 17 -4.50 -9.45 5.94
C VAL A 17 -4.47 -9.37 4.41
N VAL A 18 -4.41 -8.16 3.87
CA VAL A 18 -4.36 -7.94 2.42
C VAL A 18 -3.08 -8.53 1.84
N LYS A 19 -1.95 -8.30 2.48
CA LYS A 19 -0.66 -8.84 2.06
C LYS A 19 -0.67 -10.36 1.99
N ASN A 20 -1.17 -11.02 3.03
CA ASN A 20 -1.23 -12.47 3.07
C ASN A 20 -2.14 -13.03 1.97
N PHE A 21 -3.28 -12.39 1.74
CA PHE A 21 -4.17 -12.76 0.66
C PHE A 21 -3.47 -12.69 -0.70
N LEU A 22 -2.77 -11.59 -0.95
CA LEU A 22 -2.08 -11.39 -2.24
C LEU A 22 -0.96 -12.40 -2.45
N VAL A 23 -0.22 -12.71 -1.40
CA VAL A 23 0.84 -13.73 -1.47
C VAL A 23 0.24 -15.10 -1.78
N GLU A 24 -0.87 -15.46 -1.15
CA GLU A 24 -1.55 -16.72 -1.41
C GLU A 24 -2.06 -16.82 -2.84
N GLU A 25 -2.45 -15.69 -3.43
CA GLU A 25 -2.90 -15.65 -4.82
C GLU A 25 -1.76 -15.65 -5.84
N GLY A 26 -0.51 -15.69 -5.38
CA GLY A 26 0.65 -15.78 -6.25
C GLY A 26 1.24 -14.45 -6.69
N PHE A 27 0.82 -13.35 -6.12
CA PHE A 27 1.38 -12.05 -6.45
C PHE A 27 2.71 -11.81 -5.73
N GLU A 28 3.61 -11.08 -6.40
CA GLU A 28 4.79 -10.55 -5.73
C GLU A 28 4.38 -9.32 -4.92
N VAL A 29 4.66 -9.33 -3.63
CA VAL A 29 4.27 -8.24 -2.73
C VAL A 29 5.51 -7.62 -2.12
N ILE A 30 5.59 -6.29 -2.19
CA ILE A 30 6.66 -5.51 -1.54
C ILE A 30 6.00 -4.68 -0.46
N ASP A 31 6.38 -4.90 0.79
CA ASP A 31 5.85 -4.17 1.94
C ASP A 31 6.85 -3.09 2.35
N VAL A 32 6.44 -1.84 2.23
CA VAL A 32 7.30 -0.69 2.54
C VAL A 32 6.96 -0.06 3.90
N THR A 33 6.09 -0.71 4.67
CA THR A 33 5.68 -0.19 5.98
C THR A 33 6.87 -0.12 6.92
N LYS A 34 7.02 1.01 7.60
CA LYS A 34 8.04 1.22 8.63
C LYS A 34 7.39 1.84 9.86
N ASP A 35 7.96 1.53 11.02
CA ASP A 35 7.48 2.12 12.27
C ASP A 35 7.63 3.64 12.27
N GLY A 36 6.66 4.31 12.86
CA GLY A 36 6.72 5.77 13.04
C GLY A 36 6.34 6.58 11.82
N GLN A 37 5.95 5.96 10.72
CA GLN A 37 5.51 6.69 9.55
C GLN A 37 4.04 7.07 9.65
N ASP A 38 3.72 8.30 9.25
CA ASP A 38 2.34 8.71 9.08
C ASP A 38 1.84 8.34 7.67
N PHE A 39 0.60 8.66 7.37
CA PHE A 39 -0.01 8.34 6.08
C PHE A 39 0.76 8.96 4.91
N VAL A 40 1.24 10.19 5.07
CA VAL A 40 1.99 10.89 4.00
C VAL A 40 3.30 10.17 3.73
N ASP A 41 4.05 9.82 4.78
CA ASP A 41 5.32 9.11 4.64
C ASP A 41 5.12 7.76 3.96
N VAL A 42 4.09 7.02 4.35
CA VAL A 42 3.78 5.72 3.77
C VAL A 42 3.40 5.87 2.29
N THR A 43 2.59 6.87 1.98
CA THR A 43 2.18 7.12 0.58
C THR A 43 3.39 7.43 -0.30
N LEU A 44 4.32 8.25 0.20
CA LEU A 44 5.54 8.56 -0.54
C LEU A 44 6.43 7.33 -0.73
N ALA A 45 6.53 6.48 0.29
CA ALA A 45 7.30 5.24 0.20
C ALA A 45 6.71 4.28 -0.84
N VAL A 46 5.39 4.12 -0.83
CA VAL A 46 4.70 3.30 -1.83
C VAL A 46 4.90 3.89 -3.23
N ALA A 47 4.75 5.20 -3.37
CA ALA A 47 4.93 5.88 -4.66
C ALA A 47 6.33 5.65 -5.23
N SER A 48 7.35 5.74 -4.39
CA SER A 48 8.73 5.54 -4.80
C SER A 48 8.95 4.12 -5.35
N GLU A 49 8.41 3.12 -4.67
CA GLU A 49 8.55 1.73 -5.15
C GLU A 49 7.73 1.47 -6.41
N VAL A 50 6.51 1.98 -6.47
CA VAL A 50 5.64 1.79 -7.64
C VAL A 50 6.29 2.37 -8.90
N ASN A 51 6.95 3.51 -8.77
CA ASN A 51 7.58 4.18 -9.91
C ASN A 51 8.79 3.46 -10.48
N LYS A 52 9.30 2.42 -9.82
CA LYS A 52 10.43 1.65 -10.33
C LYS A 52 10.05 0.75 -11.52
N ASP A 53 8.77 0.43 -11.67
CA ASP A 53 8.29 -0.39 -12.79
C ASP A 53 6.87 0.06 -13.15
N GLU A 54 6.62 0.24 -14.45
CA GLU A 54 5.32 0.71 -14.94
C GLU A 54 4.16 -0.22 -14.59
N GLN A 55 4.44 -1.49 -14.37
CA GLN A 55 3.41 -2.48 -14.08
C GLN A 55 3.12 -2.63 -12.60
N ASN A 56 3.88 -1.97 -11.73
CA ASN A 56 3.64 -2.04 -10.31
C ASN A 56 2.35 -1.32 -9.93
N LEU A 57 1.66 -1.87 -8.94
CA LEU A 57 0.49 -1.25 -8.31
C LEU A 57 0.81 -0.93 -6.86
N GLY A 58 0.24 0.16 -6.36
CA GLY A 58 0.40 0.54 -4.98
C GLY A 58 -0.91 0.43 -4.21
N ILE A 59 -0.85 -0.09 -3.00
CA ILE A 59 -1.97 -0.11 -2.06
C ILE A 59 -1.51 0.56 -0.78
N VAL A 60 -2.20 1.62 -0.40
CA VAL A 60 -1.96 2.32 0.86
C VAL A 60 -3.17 2.14 1.75
N ILE A 61 -2.95 1.75 2.98
CA ILE A 61 -4.01 1.49 3.94
C ILE A 61 -3.91 2.49 5.08
N ASP A 62 -4.99 3.23 5.29
CA ASP A 62 -5.11 4.22 6.35
C ASP A 62 -6.30 3.82 7.23
N ALA A 63 -6.05 3.70 8.50
CA ALA A 63 -7.10 3.42 9.49
C ALA A 63 -7.37 4.62 10.39
N TYR A 64 -6.94 5.80 10.00
CA TYR A 64 -7.15 7.02 10.78
C TYR A 64 -8.61 7.46 10.68
N GLY A 65 -9.21 7.81 11.81
CA GLY A 65 -10.56 8.33 11.86
C GLY A 65 -11.62 7.23 11.93
N ALA A 66 -12.49 7.13 10.94
CA ALA A 66 -13.73 6.33 11.01
C ALA A 66 -13.53 4.83 10.79
N GLY A 67 -12.31 4.34 10.76
CA GLY A 67 -12.01 2.91 10.59
C GLY A 67 -11.07 2.65 9.43
N PRO A 68 -10.81 1.37 9.15
CA PRO A 68 -9.88 1.01 8.09
C PRO A 68 -10.32 1.52 6.74
N PHE A 69 -9.37 2.04 6.02
CA PHE A 69 -9.61 2.68 4.74
C PHE A 69 -8.49 2.26 3.79
N MET A 70 -8.85 1.74 2.64
CA MET A 70 -7.88 1.26 1.67
C MET A 70 -7.97 2.08 0.40
N VAL A 71 -6.82 2.60 -0.02
CA VAL A 71 -6.69 3.29 -1.30
C VAL A 71 -5.76 2.49 -2.19
N ALA A 72 -6.24 2.07 -3.34
CA ALA A 72 -5.40 1.46 -4.36
C ALA A 72 -5.10 2.52 -5.41
N THR A 73 -3.84 2.66 -5.76
CA THR A 73 -3.45 3.67 -6.73
C THR A 73 -2.39 3.14 -7.70
N LYS A 74 -2.51 3.60 -8.94
CA LYS A 74 -1.46 3.42 -9.94
C LYS A 74 -0.86 4.80 -10.19
N ILE A 75 0.42 4.96 -9.87
CA ILE A 75 0.98 6.30 -9.70
C ILE A 75 1.30 7.02 -11.00
N LYS A 76 1.65 6.33 -12.04
CA LYS A 76 1.79 7.01 -13.33
C LYS A 76 0.42 7.33 -13.89
N GLY A 77 0.06 8.60 -13.82
CA GLY A 77 -1.26 9.04 -14.20
C GLY A 77 -2.31 8.80 -13.14
N MET A 78 -1.89 8.71 -11.93
CA MET A 78 -2.67 8.77 -10.69
C MET A 78 -4.15 8.43 -10.82
N VAL A 79 -4.51 7.19 -10.83
CA VAL A 79 -5.88 6.80 -10.54
C VAL A 79 -5.91 6.26 -9.12
N ALA A 80 -6.53 7.02 -8.23
CA ALA A 80 -6.73 6.58 -6.84
C ALA A 80 -8.15 6.03 -6.72
N ALA A 81 -8.28 4.88 -6.04
CA ALA A 81 -9.57 4.28 -5.76
C ALA A 81 -9.67 3.96 -4.28
N GLU A 82 -10.81 4.25 -3.73
CA GLU A 82 -11.14 3.95 -2.34
C GLU A 82 -12.00 2.70 -2.26
#